data_a14c72a4640820fbf23d2176cee6730a
#
_entry.id   a14c72a4640820fbf23d2176cee6730a
#
_cell.length_a   1.000
_cell.length_b   1.000
_cell.length_c   1.000
_cell.angle_alpha   90.00
_cell.angle_beta   90.00
_cell.angle_gamma   90.00
#
_symmetry.space_group_name_H-M   'P 1'
#
loop_
_entity.id
_entity.type
_entity.pdbx_description
1 polymer ?
#
loop_
_entity_poly.entity_id
_entity_poly.type
_entity_poly.pdbx_seq_one_letter_code
_entity_poly.pdbx_strand_id
1 'polypeptide(L)'
;TLFRSESLGDANNGYHSAAFNRFVQSLDGYRNRVEAQYRNATYPASFGGGHFDPTVGAVNKYSADVMVPAFLNAYTSMGGNGLNIFPALRSLLPNWTIRYSGLSRLPFFEQFFKSVNINHAYRSIFAIGSYQSYSTWQEYMNGLGFIADATTGNPIPSSMYNISQVSINEAFSPLLGIDLTLQNNLTARLEYRQTRVLSLSMTSVQLNEASSKDWVVGVGYRINDFNLFNNGTRHVARKKKKNMGISQQDNSSSRQDNGLNHDLNLRLDMSYRRQASLTRDIASLASSASSGNTAFKFAFMGDYTLSRLVTASLYYDLQINTPLLSSGSYPTTTHDFGVSLRLSLTR
;
A
#
# COMPACT_ATOMS: atom_id res chain seq x y z
N THR A 1 -16.23 -11.62 -3.24
CA THR A 1 -15.19 -10.69 -2.75
C THR A 1 -14.85 -9.70 -3.84
N LEU A 2 -14.93 -8.41 -3.53
CA LEU A 2 -14.58 -7.31 -4.44
C LEU A 2 -13.10 -7.38 -4.88
N PHE A 3 -12.29 -8.11 -4.12
CA PHE A 3 -10.86 -8.26 -4.34
C PHE A 3 -10.50 -9.72 -4.36
N ARG A 4 -9.90 -10.15 -5.46
CA ARG A 4 -9.22 -11.45 -5.51
C ARG A 4 -7.81 -11.27 -4.94
N SER A 5 -7.73 -11.00 -3.62
CA SER A 5 -6.46 -10.98 -2.90
C SER A 5 -5.99 -12.41 -2.68
N GLU A 6 -5.46 -13.02 -3.70
CA GLU A 6 -4.80 -14.32 -3.56
C GLU A 6 -3.43 -14.14 -2.94
N SER A 7 -3.01 -15.15 -2.18
CA SER A 7 -1.63 -15.24 -1.72
C SER A 7 -0.71 -15.33 -2.93
N LEU A 8 0.45 -14.67 -2.87
CA LEU A 8 1.51 -14.82 -3.88
C LEU A 8 2.00 -16.28 -4.00
N GLY A 9 1.57 -17.17 -3.10
CA GLY A 9 2.15 -18.48 -2.92
C GLY A 9 3.45 -18.42 -2.11
N ASP A 10 4.06 -19.57 -1.91
CA ASP A 10 5.35 -19.72 -1.25
C ASP A 10 6.25 -20.71 -2.03
N ALA A 11 7.51 -20.79 -1.62
CA ALA A 11 8.47 -21.67 -2.28
C ALA A 11 8.06 -23.16 -2.22
N ASN A 12 7.33 -23.58 -1.17
CA ASN A 12 6.95 -24.97 -0.98
C ASN A 12 5.87 -25.41 -1.99
N ASN A 13 5.03 -24.48 -2.45
CA ASN A 13 4.03 -24.75 -3.47
C ASN A 13 4.41 -24.24 -4.87
N GLY A 14 5.70 -23.93 -5.10
CA GLY A 14 6.20 -23.40 -6.37
C GLY A 14 5.58 -22.05 -6.75
N TYR A 15 5.20 -21.25 -5.76
CA TYR A 15 4.53 -19.96 -5.94
C TYR A 15 3.20 -20.06 -6.73
N HIS A 16 2.47 -21.14 -6.54
CA HIS A 16 1.20 -21.39 -7.22
C HIS A 16 0.19 -20.25 -6.96
N SER A 17 -0.48 -19.79 -8.02
CA SER A 17 -1.56 -18.79 -7.96
C SER A 17 -2.72 -19.22 -8.83
N ALA A 18 -3.91 -19.33 -8.24
CA ALA A 18 -5.12 -19.68 -8.98
C ALA A 18 -5.52 -18.57 -9.98
N ALA A 19 -5.23 -17.28 -9.66
CA ALA A 19 -5.46 -16.19 -10.60
C ALA A 19 -4.57 -16.28 -11.83
N PHE A 20 -3.29 -16.58 -11.64
CA PHE A 20 -2.36 -16.77 -12.76
C PHE A 20 -2.77 -17.95 -13.64
N ASN A 21 -3.15 -19.07 -13.04
CA ASN A 21 -3.61 -20.23 -13.80
C ASN A 21 -4.89 -19.90 -14.59
N ARG A 22 -5.87 -19.22 -13.99
CA ARG A 22 -7.06 -18.76 -14.72
C ARG A 22 -6.70 -17.83 -15.88
N PHE A 23 -5.75 -16.92 -15.66
CA PHE A 23 -5.27 -16.02 -16.70
C PHE A 23 -4.74 -16.79 -17.90
N VAL A 24 -3.77 -17.67 -17.67
CA VAL A 24 -3.13 -18.42 -18.76
C VAL A 24 -4.10 -19.36 -19.48
N GLN A 25 -4.94 -20.08 -18.72
CA GLN A 25 -5.96 -20.97 -19.30
C GLN A 25 -7.01 -20.24 -20.15
N SER A 26 -7.27 -18.97 -19.83
CA SER A 26 -8.25 -18.17 -20.58
C SER A 26 -7.71 -17.60 -21.89
N LEU A 27 -6.40 -17.54 -22.10
CA LEU A 27 -5.78 -16.90 -23.28
C LEU A 27 -6.28 -17.44 -24.61
N ASP A 28 -6.38 -18.77 -24.74
CA ASP A 28 -6.87 -19.38 -25.99
C ASP A 28 -8.34 -19.05 -26.25
N GLY A 29 -9.15 -18.97 -25.21
CA GLY A 29 -10.54 -18.54 -25.31
C GLY A 29 -10.67 -17.07 -25.74
N TYR A 30 -9.79 -16.19 -25.25
CA TYR A 30 -9.76 -14.80 -25.68
C TYR A 30 -9.24 -14.66 -27.10
N ARG A 31 -8.17 -15.37 -27.47
CA ARG A 31 -7.68 -15.41 -28.85
C ARG A 31 -8.78 -15.80 -29.83
N ASN A 32 -9.49 -16.90 -29.56
CA ASN A 32 -10.57 -17.36 -30.43
C ASN A 32 -11.71 -16.35 -30.54
N ARG A 33 -12.00 -15.60 -29.47
CA ARG A 33 -13.02 -14.52 -29.51
C ARG A 33 -12.56 -13.32 -30.34
N VAL A 34 -11.30 -12.93 -30.23
CA VAL A 34 -10.73 -11.86 -31.09
C VAL A 34 -10.77 -12.31 -32.54
N GLU A 35 -10.30 -13.53 -32.84
CA GLU A 35 -10.28 -14.06 -34.20
C GLU A 35 -11.69 -14.17 -34.81
N ALA A 36 -12.69 -14.52 -33.99
CA ALA A 36 -14.06 -14.59 -34.45
C ALA A 36 -14.61 -13.22 -34.95
N GLN A 37 -14.07 -12.09 -34.49
CA GLN A 37 -14.43 -10.76 -34.99
C GLN A 37 -13.92 -10.51 -36.41
N TYR A 38 -12.88 -11.22 -36.83
CA TYR A 38 -12.29 -11.13 -38.16
C TYR A 38 -12.82 -12.17 -39.16
N ARG A 39 -13.72 -13.07 -38.73
CA ARG A 39 -14.21 -14.18 -39.56
C ARG A 39 -14.71 -13.77 -40.96
N ASN A 40 -15.34 -12.62 -41.03
CA ASN A 40 -15.86 -12.06 -42.28
C ASN A 40 -15.08 -10.83 -42.76
N ALA A 41 -13.88 -10.64 -42.23
CA ALA A 41 -13.05 -9.52 -42.58
C ALA A 41 -12.45 -9.69 -43.98
N THR A 42 -12.23 -8.58 -44.65
CA THR A 42 -11.48 -8.50 -45.89
C THR A 42 -10.20 -7.72 -45.64
N TYR A 43 -9.12 -8.21 -46.20
CA TYR A 43 -7.86 -7.48 -46.12
C TYR A 43 -7.98 -6.13 -46.85
N PRO A 44 -7.43 -5.05 -46.27
CA PRO A 44 -7.26 -3.78 -47.00
C PRO A 44 -6.54 -3.97 -48.32
N ALA A 45 -6.83 -3.09 -49.28
CA ALA A 45 -6.23 -3.17 -50.65
C ALA A 45 -4.68 -3.13 -50.62
N SER A 46 -4.09 -2.46 -49.63
CA SER A 46 -2.63 -2.43 -49.41
C SER A 46 -2.02 -3.79 -49.02
N PHE A 47 -2.84 -4.70 -48.52
CA PHE A 47 -2.46 -6.10 -48.24
C PHE A 47 -2.98 -7.09 -49.30
N GLY A 48 -3.32 -6.57 -50.49
CA GLY A 48 -3.73 -7.41 -51.61
C GLY A 48 -5.21 -7.75 -51.71
N GLY A 49 -6.02 -7.28 -50.73
CA GLY A 49 -7.46 -7.61 -50.70
C GLY A 49 -7.73 -9.10 -50.42
N GLY A 50 -8.99 -9.52 -50.50
CA GLY A 50 -9.40 -10.91 -50.25
C GLY A 50 -9.92 -11.12 -48.83
N HIS A 51 -10.46 -12.30 -48.58
CA HIS A 51 -10.98 -12.64 -47.24
C HIS A 51 -9.86 -12.95 -46.25
N PHE A 52 -10.09 -12.66 -45.00
CA PHE A 52 -9.19 -13.00 -43.91
C PHE A 52 -9.02 -14.55 -43.85
N ASP A 53 -7.77 -14.98 -43.86
CA ASP A 53 -7.39 -16.37 -43.74
C ASP A 53 -6.48 -16.57 -42.52
N PRO A 54 -6.97 -17.23 -41.45
CA PRO A 54 -6.19 -17.45 -40.24
C PRO A 54 -4.98 -18.37 -40.43
N THR A 55 -4.89 -19.06 -41.57
CA THR A 55 -3.72 -19.89 -41.91
C THR A 55 -2.54 -19.05 -42.40
N VAL A 56 -2.83 -17.85 -42.94
CA VAL A 56 -1.81 -16.90 -43.43
C VAL A 56 -1.33 -15.99 -42.32
N GLY A 57 -2.26 -15.56 -41.44
CA GLY A 57 -1.95 -14.65 -40.33
C GLY A 57 -2.96 -14.77 -39.19
N ALA A 58 -2.63 -15.62 -38.21
CA ALA A 58 -3.47 -15.81 -37.02
C ALA A 58 -3.33 -14.68 -36.00
N VAL A 59 -4.35 -14.49 -35.17
CA VAL A 59 -4.27 -13.63 -33.99
C VAL A 59 -3.18 -14.14 -33.04
N ASN A 60 -2.25 -13.27 -32.66
CA ASN A 60 -1.21 -13.63 -31.72
C ASN A 60 -1.78 -13.81 -30.31
N LYS A 61 -1.57 -14.98 -29.70
CA LYS A 61 -2.00 -15.29 -28.34
C LYS A 61 -1.47 -14.30 -27.29
N TYR A 62 -0.31 -13.73 -27.52
CA TYR A 62 0.37 -12.81 -26.62
C TYR A 62 0.22 -11.34 -27.04
N SER A 63 -0.70 -11.05 -27.94
CA SER A 63 -1.04 -9.65 -28.28
C SER A 63 -1.77 -8.97 -27.13
N ALA A 64 -1.71 -7.64 -27.12
CA ALA A 64 -2.42 -6.82 -26.13
C ALA A 64 -3.93 -7.08 -26.17
N ASP A 65 -4.51 -7.31 -27.36
CA ASP A 65 -5.94 -7.56 -27.58
C ASP A 65 -6.42 -8.85 -26.90
N VAL A 66 -5.53 -9.80 -26.68
CA VAL A 66 -5.79 -11.08 -26.01
C VAL A 66 -5.40 -11.03 -24.54
N MET A 67 -4.17 -10.56 -24.26
CA MET A 67 -3.62 -10.63 -22.91
C MET A 67 -4.28 -9.64 -21.94
N VAL A 68 -4.58 -8.42 -22.38
CA VAL A 68 -5.13 -7.41 -21.47
C VAL A 68 -6.54 -7.77 -20.97
N PRO A 69 -7.51 -8.12 -21.82
CA PRO A 69 -8.83 -8.56 -21.35
C PRO A 69 -8.78 -9.82 -20.50
N ALA A 70 -7.93 -10.80 -20.85
CA ALA A 70 -7.73 -12.02 -20.08
C ALA A 70 -7.16 -11.73 -18.69
N PHE A 71 -6.18 -10.83 -18.60
CA PHE A 71 -5.55 -10.38 -17.37
C PHE A 71 -6.56 -9.65 -16.46
N LEU A 72 -7.32 -8.70 -17.01
CA LEU A 72 -8.37 -7.99 -16.27
C LEU A 72 -9.41 -8.97 -15.73
N ASN A 73 -9.83 -9.94 -16.52
CA ASN A 73 -10.79 -10.97 -16.07
C ASN A 73 -10.25 -11.86 -14.96
N ALA A 74 -8.98 -12.24 -15.02
CA ALA A 74 -8.39 -13.13 -14.03
C ALA A 74 -8.10 -12.45 -12.70
N TYR A 75 -7.64 -11.21 -12.74
CA TYR A 75 -7.11 -10.49 -11.57
C TYR A 75 -8.06 -9.45 -10.97
N THR A 76 -9.12 -9.11 -11.66
CA THR A 76 -10.13 -8.19 -11.13
C THR A 76 -11.51 -8.84 -11.11
N SER A 77 -12.40 -8.34 -10.26
CA SER A 77 -13.83 -8.72 -10.30
C SER A 77 -14.57 -8.06 -11.46
N MET A 78 -13.88 -7.23 -12.23
CA MET A 78 -14.41 -6.45 -13.35
C MET A 78 -14.52 -7.25 -14.65
N GLY A 79 -14.15 -8.53 -14.60
CA GLY A 79 -14.13 -9.43 -15.74
C GLY A 79 -15.52 -9.70 -16.29
N GLY A 80 -15.88 -8.96 -17.31
CA GLY A 80 -16.91 -9.35 -18.27
C GLY A 80 -16.26 -10.12 -19.43
N ASN A 81 -17.10 -10.69 -20.30
CA ASN A 81 -16.65 -11.29 -21.56
C ASN A 81 -16.19 -10.25 -22.61
N GLY A 82 -15.98 -9.00 -22.20
CA GLY A 82 -15.57 -7.92 -23.08
C GLY A 82 -14.12 -8.07 -23.56
N LEU A 83 -13.87 -7.73 -24.82
CA LEU A 83 -12.56 -7.72 -25.46
C LEU A 83 -11.88 -6.34 -25.40
N ASN A 84 -12.41 -5.41 -24.63
CA ASN A 84 -11.88 -4.06 -24.57
C ASN A 84 -10.59 -4.01 -23.74
N ILE A 85 -9.56 -3.45 -24.33
CA ILE A 85 -8.31 -3.12 -23.63
C ILE A 85 -8.55 -2.06 -22.55
N PHE A 86 -9.46 -1.13 -22.82
CA PHE A 86 -9.90 -0.11 -21.87
C PHE A 86 -11.16 -0.60 -21.13
N PRO A 87 -11.09 -0.81 -19.82
CA PRO A 87 -12.28 -1.18 -19.07
C PRO A 87 -13.35 -0.08 -19.18
N ALA A 88 -14.60 -0.49 -19.35
CA ALA A 88 -15.69 0.47 -19.37
C ALA A 88 -15.79 1.21 -18.02
N LEU A 89 -16.13 2.50 -18.05
CA LEU A 89 -16.27 3.32 -16.83
C LEU A 89 -17.21 2.67 -15.80
N ARG A 90 -18.22 1.93 -16.28
CA ARG A 90 -19.20 1.22 -15.46
C ARG A 90 -18.60 0.07 -14.63
N SER A 91 -17.45 -0.46 -15.06
CA SER A 91 -16.74 -1.57 -14.37
C SER A 91 -15.63 -1.08 -13.43
N LEU A 92 -15.33 0.22 -13.40
CA LEU A 92 -14.33 0.78 -12.51
C LEU A 92 -14.89 0.91 -11.10
N LEU A 93 -14.22 0.30 -10.14
CA LEU A 93 -14.53 0.52 -8.72
C LEU A 93 -14.03 1.91 -8.32
N PRO A 94 -14.86 2.70 -7.61
CA PRO A 94 -14.41 3.98 -7.10
C PRO A 94 -13.34 3.78 -6.05
N ASN A 95 -12.39 4.71 -5.97
CA ASN A 95 -11.53 4.83 -4.82
C ASN A 95 -12.33 5.45 -3.68
N TRP A 96 -12.16 4.95 -2.45
CA TRP A 96 -12.90 5.47 -1.29
C TRP A 96 -12.02 5.60 -0.06
N THR A 97 -12.44 6.48 0.82
CA THR A 97 -11.91 6.62 2.17
C THR A 97 -13.07 6.71 3.14
N ILE A 98 -13.07 5.87 4.16
CA ILE A 98 -14.06 5.83 5.20
C ILE A 98 -13.38 6.22 6.51
N ARG A 99 -13.94 7.21 7.21
CA ARG A 99 -13.51 7.62 8.54
C ARG A 99 -14.73 7.62 9.46
N TYR A 100 -14.60 6.96 10.60
CA TYR A 100 -15.67 6.90 11.58
C TYR A 100 -15.15 7.25 12.96
N SER A 101 -15.72 8.28 13.58
CA SER A 101 -15.35 8.80 14.90
C SER A 101 -16.48 8.73 15.93
N GLY A 102 -17.60 8.07 15.58
CA GLY A 102 -18.80 8.04 16.42
C GLY A 102 -18.71 7.15 17.65
N LEU A 103 -17.76 6.21 17.71
CA LEU A 103 -17.65 5.24 18.80
C LEU A 103 -17.40 5.93 20.15
N SER A 104 -16.67 7.03 20.18
CA SER A 104 -16.38 7.78 21.42
C SER A 104 -17.62 8.38 22.09
N ARG A 105 -18.76 8.46 21.38
CA ARG A 105 -20.03 8.98 21.90
C ARG A 105 -20.90 7.91 22.58
N LEU A 106 -20.51 6.64 22.46
CA LEU A 106 -21.24 5.55 23.11
C LEU A 106 -20.88 5.53 24.62
N PRO A 107 -21.86 5.35 25.53
CA PRO A 107 -21.63 5.45 26.98
C PRO A 107 -20.52 4.54 27.50
N PHE A 108 -20.34 3.36 26.91
CA PHE A 108 -19.27 2.44 27.26
C PHE A 108 -17.88 2.98 26.89
N PHE A 109 -17.76 3.60 25.70
CA PHE A 109 -16.47 4.11 25.21
C PHE A 109 -16.11 5.47 25.84
N GLU A 110 -17.09 6.32 26.11
CA GLU A 110 -16.90 7.66 26.70
C GLU A 110 -16.17 7.61 28.04
N GLN A 111 -16.39 6.55 28.85
CA GLN A 111 -15.74 6.37 30.13
C GLN A 111 -14.21 6.21 30.03
N PHE A 112 -13.72 5.62 28.96
CA PHE A 112 -12.31 5.25 28.80
C PHE A 112 -11.58 6.09 27.76
N PHE A 113 -12.27 6.52 26.70
CA PHE A 113 -11.66 7.14 25.55
C PHE A 113 -12.14 8.57 25.33
N LYS A 114 -11.19 9.50 25.10
CA LYS A 114 -11.47 10.84 24.59
C LYS A 114 -11.87 10.79 23.12
N SER A 115 -11.20 9.95 22.34
CA SER A 115 -11.50 9.75 20.93
C SER A 115 -11.19 8.35 20.48
N VAL A 116 -12.02 7.84 19.57
CA VAL A 116 -11.84 6.57 18.84
C VAL A 116 -12.12 6.85 17.38
N ASN A 117 -11.10 6.75 16.54
CA ASN A 117 -11.23 6.95 15.12
C ASN A 117 -10.89 5.65 14.38
N ILE A 118 -11.78 5.24 13.49
CA ILE A 118 -11.56 4.11 12.59
C ILE A 118 -11.38 4.66 11.18
N ASN A 119 -10.33 4.21 10.51
CA ASN A 119 -9.96 4.64 9.17
C ASN A 119 -9.85 3.42 8.25
N HIS A 120 -10.44 3.54 7.06
CA HIS A 120 -10.31 2.56 5.98
C HIS A 120 -10.18 3.30 4.67
N ALA A 121 -9.20 2.94 3.84
CA ALA A 121 -9.03 3.54 2.53
C ALA A 121 -8.62 2.50 1.50
N TYR A 122 -9.26 2.58 0.34
CA TYR A 122 -8.96 1.78 -0.82
C TYR A 122 -8.66 2.66 -2.03
N ARG A 123 -7.61 2.29 -2.76
CA ARG A 123 -7.23 2.92 -4.02
C ARG A 123 -6.83 1.85 -5.03
N SER A 124 -7.38 1.96 -6.24
CA SER A 124 -6.97 1.13 -7.37
C SER A 124 -6.71 1.99 -8.60
N ILE A 125 -5.67 1.66 -9.34
CA ILE A 125 -5.29 2.32 -10.59
C ILE A 125 -4.96 1.24 -11.60
N PHE A 126 -5.64 1.27 -12.74
CA PHE A 126 -5.22 0.57 -13.95
C PHE A 126 -4.48 1.56 -14.85
N ALA A 127 -3.30 1.19 -15.32
CA ALA A 127 -2.49 2.04 -16.18
C ALA A 127 -1.93 1.25 -17.36
N ILE A 128 -1.89 1.92 -18.50
CA ILE A 128 -1.15 1.47 -19.69
C ILE A 128 0.19 2.19 -19.62
N GLY A 129 1.25 1.43 -19.36
CA GLY A 129 2.57 1.99 -19.08
C GLY A 129 3.31 2.49 -20.31
N SER A 130 3.16 1.81 -21.44
CA SER A 130 3.82 2.18 -22.69
C SER A 130 3.00 1.69 -23.87
N TYR A 131 2.75 2.57 -24.81
CA TYR A 131 2.08 2.23 -26.08
C TYR A 131 2.57 3.12 -27.22
N GLN A 132 2.50 2.62 -28.43
CA GLN A 132 2.76 3.34 -29.67
C GLN A 132 1.82 2.84 -30.77
N SER A 133 1.52 3.68 -31.76
CA SER A 133 0.74 3.24 -32.91
C SER A 133 1.62 2.44 -33.86
N TYR A 134 1.08 1.37 -34.42
CA TYR A 134 1.73 0.67 -35.52
C TYR A 134 1.72 1.54 -36.80
N SER A 135 2.86 1.72 -37.41
CA SER A 135 2.98 2.50 -38.67
C SER A 135 2.31 1.81 -39.85
N THR A 136 2.19 0.49 -39.81
CA THR A 136 1.60 -0.35 -40.85
C THR A 136 0.14 -0.69 -40.62
N TRP A 137 -0.46 -0.18 -39.50
CA TRP A 137 -1.84 -0.52 -39.16
C TRP A 137 -2.82 0.11 -40.14
N GLN A 138 -3.76 -0.71 -40.61
CA GLN A 138 -4.85 -0.29 -41.46
C GLN A 138 -6.17 -0.81 -40.92
N GLU A 139 -7.12 0.12 -40.76
CA GLU A 139 -8.44 -0.19 -40.24
C GLU A 139 -9.24 -1.01 -41.26
N TYR A 140 -9.90 -2.03 -40.75
CA TYR A 140 -10.92 -2.77 -41.48
C TYR A 140 -12.32 -2.25 -41.15
N MET A 141 -12.71 -2.26 -39.86
CA MET A 141 -14.02 -1.81 -39.38
C MET A 141 -14.02 -1.62 -37.87
N ASN A 142 -14.61 -0.54 -37.39
CA ASN A 142 -14.88 -0.27 -35.95
C ASN A 142 -13.65 -0.44 -35.03
N GLY A 143 -12.49 0.03 -35.46
CA GLY A 143 -11.25 -0.07 -34.68
C GLY A 143 -10.55 -1.43 -34.79
N LEU A 144 -11.10 -2.38 -35.55
CA LEU A 144 -10.43 -3.60 -35.96
C LEU A 144 -9.59 -3.34 -37.21
N GLY A 145 -8.40 -3.87 -37.27
CA GLY A 145 -7.49 -3.65 -38.38
C GLY A 145 -6.42 -4.72 -38.49
N PHE A 146 -5.54 -4.50 -39.42
CA PHE A 146 -4.42 -5.39 -39.72
C PHE A 146 -3.09 -4.62 -39.65
N ILE A 147 -2.04 -5.30 -39.27
CA ILE A 147 -0.65 -4.85 -39.39
C ILE A 147 0.12 -5.78 -40.30
N ALA A 148 1.20 -5.31 -40.89
CA ALA A 148 2.15 -6.19 -41.55
C ALA A 148 3.01 -6.91 -40.50
N ASP A 149 3.09 -8.24 -40.58
CA ASP A 149 4.06 -9.02 -39.82
C ASP A 149 5.47 -8.59 -40.19
N ALA A 150 6.30 -8.31 -39.19
CA ALA A 150 7.65 -7.79 -39.42
C ALA A 150 8.57 -8.78 -40.13
N THR A 151 8.27 -10.09 -40.12
CA THR A 151 9.10 -11.16 -40.66
C THR A 151 8.62 -11.59 -42.06
N THR A 152 7.31 -11.78 -42.19
CA THR A 152 6.71 -12.34 -43.41
C THR A 152 6.07 -11.27 -44.30
N GLY A 153 5.78 -10.10 -43.74
CA GLY A 153 4.99 -9.06 -44.42
C GLY A 153 3.48 -9.35 -44.52
N ASN A 154 3.06 -10.55 -44.04
CA ASN A 154 1.67 -10.96 -44.11
C ASN A 154 0.78 -10.09 -43.18
N PRO A 155 -0.49 -9.87 -43.56
CA PRO A 155 -1.43 -9.15 -42.73
C PRO A 155 -1.85 -9.99 -41.53
N ILE A 156 -1.64 -9.48 -40.32
CA ILE A 156 -2.08 -10.07 -39.05
C ILE A 156 -3.12 -9.17 -38.39
N PRO A 157 -4.21 -9.76 -37.84
CA PRO A 157 -5.18 -9.00 -37.06
C PRO A 157 -4.54 -8.34 -35.83
N SER A 158 -4.77 -7.05 -35.68
CA SER A 158 -4.23 -6.27 -34.54
C SER A 158 -5.03 -5.02 -34.29
N SER A 159 -5.06 -4.57 -33.04
CA SER A 159 -5.46 -3.20 -32.74
C SER A 159 -4.43 -2.19 -33.25
N MET A 160 -4.84 -0.91 -33.28
CA MET A 160 -3.98 0.20 -33.73
C MET A 160 -2.73 0.36 -32.86
N TYR A 161 -2.82 -0.04 -31.57
CA TYR A 161 -1.79 0.25 -30.58
C TYR A 161 -0.97 -0.99 -30.21
N ASN A 162 0.33 -0.84 -30.34
CA ASN A 162 1.29 -1.75 -29.73
C ASN A 162 1.46 -1.37 -28.26
N ILE A 163 0.85 -2.11 -27.35
CA ILE A 163 0.95 -1.89 -25.91
C ILE A 163 2.05 -2.81 -25.39
N SER A 164 3.07 -2.23 -24.77
CA SER A 164 4.20 -2.99 -24.23
C SER A 164 3.94 -3.47 -22.80
N GLN A 165 3.18 -2.69 -22.01
CA GLN A 165 2.95 -2.97 -20.61
C GLN A 165 1.63 -2.41 -20.11
N VAL A 166 0.95 -3.17 -19.28
CA VAL A 166 -0.18 -2.70 -18.46
C VAL A 166 0.06 -3.03 -16.99
N SER A 167 -0.49 -2.23 -16.10
CA SER A 167 -0.36 -2.46 -14.67
C SER A 167 -1.66 -2.21 -13.91
N ILE A 168 -1.84 -2.97 -12.82
CA ILE A 168 -2.87 -2.75 -11.82
C ILE A 168 -2.15 -2.50 -10.50
N ASN A 169 -2.43 -1.37 -9.88
CA ASN A 169 -1.92 -1.02 -8.56
C ASN A 169 -3.11 -0.89 -7.61
N GLU A 170 -3.12 -1.71 -6.57
CA GLU A 170 -4.15 -1.73 -5.55
C GLU A 170 -3.53 -1.47 -4.19
N ALA A 171 -4.12 -0.57 -3.42
CA ALA A 171 -3.66 -0.21 -2.09
C ALA A 171 -4.83 -0.07 -1.13
N PHE A 172 -4.75 -0.80 -0.01
CA PHE A 172 -5.47 -0.53 1.21
C PHE A 172 -4.54 0.21 2.17
N SER A 173 -4.75 1.51 2.34
CA SER A 173 -3.84 2.35 3.12
C SER A 173 -4.62 3.34 4.01
N PRO A 174 -5.11 2.85 5.19
CA PRO A 174 -5.05 1.48 5.71
C PRO A 174 -6.23 0.60 5.27
N LEU A 175 -6.06 -0.75 5.36
CA LEU A 175 -7.17 -1.70 5.33
C LEU A 175 -7.99 -1.58 6.62
N LEU A 176 -7.30 -1.45 7.76
CA LEU A 176 -7.87 -1.12 9.05
C LEU A 176 -6.90 -0.20 9.78
N GLY A 177 -7.36 0.97 10.16
CA GLY A 177 -6.65 1.91 11.02
C GLY A 177 -7.53 2.26 12.20
N ILE A 178 -6.97 2.18 13.40
CA ILE A 178 -7.62 2.53 14.65
C ILE A 178 -6.71 3.49 15.39
N ASP A 179 -7.19 4.72 15.63
CA ASP A 179 -6.51 5.71 16.44
C ASP A 179 -7.32 5.93 17.73
N LEU A 180 -6.71 5.70 18.87
CA LEU A 180 -7.31 5.80 20.20
C LEU A 180 -6.63 6.89 21.01
N THR A 181 -7.41 7.70 21.72
CA THR A 181 -6.92 8.58 22.78
C THR A 181 -7.70 8.28 24.04
N LEU A 182 -7.03 7.87 25.08
CA LEU A 182 -7.63 7.55 26.37
C LEU A 182 -7.75 8.81 27.26
N GLN A 183 -8.56 8.74 28.30
CA GLN A 183 -8.76 9.85 29.25
C GLN A 183 -7.48 10.22 30.00
N ASN A 184 -6.55 9.27 30.20
CA ASN A 184 -5.26 9.44 30.88
C ASN A 184 -4.12 9.94 29.97
N ASN A 185 -4.40 10.51 28.79
CA ASN A 185 -3.44 10.99 27.79
C ASN A 185 -2.59 9.88 27.12
N LEU A 186 -2.98 8.63 27.26
CA LEU A 186 -2.42 7.54 26.47
C LEU A 186 -3.03 7.57 25.07
N THR A 187 -2.19 7.52 24.05
CA THR A 187 -2.58 7.40 22.66
C THR A 187 -2.13 6.05 22.13
N ALA A 188 -2.97 5.41 21.33
CA ALA A 188 -2.60 4.17 20.66
C ALA A 188 -3.07 4.23 19.22
N ARG A 189 -2.22 3.72 18.32
CA ARG A 189 -2.49 3.59 16.89
C ARG A 189 -2.21 2.18 16.46
N LEU A 190 -3.15 1.58 15.74
CA LEU A 190 -3.00 0.29 15.09
C LEU A 190 -3.38 0.45 13.63
N GLU A 191 -2.48 0.09 12.72
CA GLU A 191 -2.78 0.09 11.29
C GLU A 191 -2.34 -1.23 10.65
N TYR A 192 -3.21 -1.71 9.76
CA TYR A 192 -2.88 -2.75 8.81
C TYR A 192 -3.02 -2.22 7.39
N ARG A 193 -1.94 -2.29 6.63
CA ARG A 193 -1.86 -1.85 5.23
C ARG A 193 -1.56 -3.03 4.34
N GLN A 194 -2.12 -3.00 3.15
CA GLN A 194 -1.83 -3.99 2.13
C GLN A 194 -1.75 -3.31 0.77
N THR A 195 -0.68 -3.59 0.02
CA THR A 195 -0.52 -3.12 -1.36
C THR A 195 -0.23 -4.29 -2.27
N ARG A 196 -0.71 -4.20 -3.51
CA ARG A 196 -0.41 -5.15 -4.57
C ARG A 196 -0.20 -4.39 -5.88
N VAL A 197 0.87 -4.75 -6.58
CA VAL A 197 1.17 -4.25 -7.92
C VAL A 197 1.30 -5.43 -8.84
N LEU A 198 0.52 -5.41 -9.91
CA LEU A 198 0.56 -6.38 -10.99
C LEU A 198 1.04 -5.64 -12.24
N SER A 199 2.06 -6.15 -12.90
CA SER A 199 2.62 -5.55 -14.11
C SER A 199 2.77 -6.63 -15.17
N LEU A 200 1.91 -6.56 -16.18
CA LEU A 200 1.90 -7.46 -17.32
C LEU A 200 2.73 -6.85 -18.45
N SER A 201 3.81 -7.52 -18.83
CA SER A 201 4.65 -7.17 -19.97
C SER A 201 4.31 -8.06 -21.15
N MET A 202 3.88 -7.45 -22.27
CA MET A 202 3.65 -8.15 -23.53
C MET A 202 4.98 -8.44 -24.23
N THR A 203 5.99 -7.59 -24.05
CA THR A 203 7.29 -7.73 -24.69
C THR A 203 8.07 -8.94 -24.17
N SER A 204 8.09 -9.14 -22.85
CA SER A 204 8.77 -10.30 -22.24
C SER A 204 7.84 -11.47 -21.95
N VAL A 205 6.54 -11.34 -22.26
CA VAL A 205 5.50 -12.35 -21.98
C VAL A 205 5.53 -12.79 -20.51
N GLN A 206 5.63 -11.82 -19.60
CA GLN A 206 5.78 -12.04 -18.16
C GLN A 206 4.81 -11.20 -17.36
N LEU A 207 4.42 -11.76 -16.22
CA LEU A 207 3.67 -11.05 -15.20
C LEU A 207 4.54 -10.88 -13.95
N ASN A 208 4.81 -9.62 -13.59
CA ASN A 208 5.45 -9.29 -12.34
C ASN A 208 4.38 -8.94 -11.29
N GLU A 209 4.48 -9.58 -10.15
CA GLU A 209 3.55 -9.50 -9.03
C GLU A 209 4.30 -9.08 -7.77
N ALA A 210 4.02 -7.90 -7.24
CA ALA A 210 4.59 -7.42 -6.00
C ALA A 210 3.48 -7.21 -4.96
N SER A 211 3.72 -7.64 -3.73
CA SER A 211 2.80 -7.45 -2.60
C SER A 211 3.56 -7.03 -1.35
N SER A 212 2.97 -6.10 -0.60
CA SER A 212 3.44 -5.72 0.73
C SER A 212 2.28 -5.76 1.72
N LYS A 213 2.55 -6.27 2.92
CA LYS A 213 1.65 -6.29 4.07
C LYS A 213 2.38 -5.68 5.25
N ASP A 214 1.80 -4.63 5.81
CA ASP A 214 2.42 -3.82 6.86
C ASP A 214 1.50 -3.77 8.07
N TRP A 215 2.01 -4.14 9.24
CA TRP A 215 1.42 -3.86 10.54
C TRP A 215 2.18 -2.72 11.19
N VAL A 216 1.47 -1.72 11.67
CA VAL A 216 2.04 -0.57 12.39
C VAL A 216 1.30 -0.40 13.69
N VAL A 217 2.03 -0.40 14.80
CA VAL A 217 1.52 -0.15 16.15
C VAL A 217 2.29 1.00 16.74
N GLY A 218 1.60 2.02 17.21
CA GLY A 218 2.18 3.16 17.90
C GLY A 218 1.50 3.35 19.25
N VAL A 219 2.27 3.61 20.29
CA VAL A 219 1.76 3.95 21.63
C VAL A 219 2.49 5.19 22.10
N GLY A 220 1.75 6.19 22.53
CA GLY A 220 2.28 7.41 23.11
C GLY A 220 1.67 7.67 24.50
N TYR A 221 2.49 8.08 25.45
CA TYR A 221 2.02 8.43 26.78
C TYR A 221 2.67 9.72 27.25
N ARG A 222 1.86 10.69 27.62
CA ARG A 222 2.31 11.96 28.17
C ARG A 222 2.01 12.03 29.66
N ILE A 223 3.06 12.20 30.46
CA ILE A 223 2.99 12.43 31.89
C ILE A 223 3.29 13.91 32.13
N ASN A 224 2.29 14.65 32.59
CA ASN A 224 2.45 16.05 32.96
C ASN A 224 3.06 16.14 34.35
N ASP A 225 3.88 17.16 34.61
CA ASP A 225 4.50 17.47 35.92
C ASP A 225 5.35 16.30 36.46
N PHE A 226 6.05 15.56 35.60
CA PHE A 226 6.93 14.47 35.96
C PHE A 226 8.28 14.98 36.48
N ASN A 227 8.50 14.98 37.77
CA ASN A 227 9.74 15.43 38.39
C ASN A 227 10.70 14.25 38.64
N LEU A 228 11.67 14.05 37.70
CA LEU A 228 12.69 13.00 37.79
C LEU A 228 13.71 13.28 38.92
N PHE A 229 13.94 14.54 39.28
CA PHE A 229 14.98 14.98 40.21
C PHE A 229 14.43 15.53 41.52
N ASN A 230 13.17 15.24 41.89
CA ASN A 230 12.60 15.72 43.14
C ASN A 230 13.11 14.88 44.32
N ASN A 231 14.23 15.29 44.90
CA ASN A 231 14.67 14.82 46.21
C ASN A 231 13.72 15.39 47.27
N GLY A 232 12.65 14.66 47.54
CA GLY A 232 11.91 14.56 48.78
C GLY A 232 11.65 15.83 49.60
N THR A 233 10.94 16.84 49.10
CA THR A 233 10.17 17.71 50.00
C THR A 233 8.73 17.22 50.04
N ARG A 234 8.47 16.35 51.03
CA ARG A 234 7.09 15.98 51.42
C ARG A 234 6.33 17.25 51.69
N HIS A 235 5.34 17.56 50.84
CA HIS A 235 4.30 18.52 51.20
C HIS A 235 3.51 17.95 52.37
N VAL A 236 3.89 18.37 53.60
CA VAL A 236 3.07 18.15 54.77
C VAL A 236 1.77 18.96 54.54
N ALA A 237 0.69 18.22 54.28
CA ALA A 237 -0.63 18.81 54.19
C ALA A 237 -0.95 19.54 55.53
N ARG A 238 -0.80 20.86 55.58
CA ARG A 238 -1.15 21.71 56.69
C ARG A 238 -2.67 21.69 56.80
N LYS A 239 -3.18 20.89 57.74
CA LYS A 239 -4.57 21.00 58.22
C LYS A 239 -4.86 22.44 58.60
N LYS A 240 -5.76 23.10 57.87
CA LYS A 240 -6.31 24.41 58.22
C LYS A 240 -7.01 24.33 59.57
N LYS A 241 -6.36 24.81 60.63
CA LYS A 241 -7.04 25.16 61.85
C LYS A 241 -7.77 26.48 61.62
N LYS A 242 -9.08 26.39 61.73
CA LYS A 242 -9.99 27.57 61.77
C LYS A 242 -9.75 28.28 63.10
N ASN A 243 -9.12 29.48 63.07
CA ASN A 243 -9.17 30.40 64.17
C ASN A 243 -9.41 31.80 63.64
N MET A 244 -10.38 32.41 64.30
CA MET A 244 -10.89 33.74 64.12
C MET A 244 -9.86 34.81 64.56
N GLY A 245 -9.78 35.91 63.80
CA GLY A 245 -9.48 37.24 64.31
C GLY A 245 -8.09 37.76 63.99
N ILE A 246 -8.15 39.03 63.49
CA ILE A 246 -7.13 40.10 63.49
C ILE A 246 -6.24 40.17 62.23
N SER A 247 -6.50 41.23 61.52
CA SER A 247 -5.77 41.84 60.43
C SER A 247 -4.30 42.13 60.80
N GLN A 248 -3.38 41.52 60.06
CA GLN A 248 -2.05 42.05 59.83
C GLN A 248 -1.69 41.83 58.37
N GLN A 249 -1.35 42.94 57.77
CA GLN A 249 -0.92 43.13 56.41
C GLN A 249 0.50 42.53 56.27
N ASP A 250 0.62 41.25 56.02
CA ASP A 250 1.88 40.62 55.66
C ASP A 250 2.00 40.58 54.15
N ASN A 251 2.91 41.44 53.69
CA ASN A 251 3.53 41.33 52.38
C ASN A 251 4.26 39.99 52.24
N SER A 252 3.53 38.90 52.14
CA SER A 252 4.07 37.65 51.67
C SER A 252 4.08 37.76 50.14
N SER A 253 5.26 38.11 49.61
CA SER A 253 5.60 37.87 48.21
C SER A 253 5.02 36.51 47.83
N SER A 254 3.97 36.52 47.05
CA SER A 254 3.51 35.34 46.32
C SER A 254 4.71 34.83 45.53
N ARG A 255 5.39 33.79 46.00
CA ARG A 255 6.24 33.00 45.19
C ARG A 255 5.36 32.53 44.05
N GLN A 256 5.45 33.26 42.97
CA GLN A 256 4.98 32.86 41.69
C GLN A 256 5.68 31.51 41.46
N ASP A 257 4.94 30.43 41.66
CA ASP A 257 5.34 29.09 41.26
C ASP A 257 5.54 29.18 39.75
N ASN A 258 6.78 29.49 39.36
CA ASN A 258 7.18 29.50 37.97
C ASN A 258 7.09 28.05 37.53
N GLY A 259 5.87 27.62 37.20
CA GLY A 259 5.53 26.28 36.75
C GLY A 259 6.40 25.90 35.57
N LEU A 260 7.55 25.34 35.89
CA LEU A 260 8.34 24.56 34.98
C LEU A 260 7.56 23.29 34.79
N ASN A 261 6.74 23.22 33.75
CA ASN A 261 6.05 22.01 33.39
C ASN A 261 7.12 21.01 32.91
N HIS A 262 7.50 20.13 33.80
CA HIS A 262 8.38 18.99 33.48
C HIS A 262 7.52 17.90 32.89
N ASP A 263 7.34 17.92 31.57
CA ASP A 263 6.58 16.89 30.86
C ASP A 263 7.49 15.79 30.39
N LEU A 264 7.06 14.54 30.58
CA LEU A 264 7.68 13.37 30.02
C LEU A 264 6.77 12.80 28.93
N ASN A 265 7.24 12.80 27.69
CA ASN A 265 6.55 12.17 26.57
C ASN A 265 7.28 10.86 26.21
N LEU A 266 6.57 9.78 26.31
CA LEU A 266 7.04 8.45 25.92
C LEU A 266 6.34 8.04 24.62
N ARG A 267 7.11 7.54 23.66
CA ARG A 267 6.60 7.06 22.40
C ARG A 267 7.27 5.72 22.06
N LEU A 268 6.44 4.78 21.64
CA LEU A 268 6.83 3.47 21.19
C LEU A 268 6.16 3.24 19.84
N ASP A 269 6.96 2.98 18.80
CA ASP A 269 6.48 2.64 17.48
C ASP A 269 7.05 1.27 17.08
N MET A 270 6.18 0.38 16.62
CA MET A 270 6.53 -0.93 16.10
C MET A 270 5.96 -1.09 14.69
N SER A 271 6.73 -1.64 13.79
CA SER A 271 6.22 -2.03 12.48
C SER A 271 6.78 -3.38 12.04
N TYR A 272 5.90 -4.16 11.43
CA TYR A 272 6.24 -5.43 10.79
C TYR A 272 5.78 -5.38 9.34
N ARG A 273 6.74 -5.45 8.42
CA ARG A 273 6.48 -5.44 6.98
C ARG A 273 6.96 -6.74 6.37
N ARG A 274 6.12 -7.34 5.55
CA ARG A 274 6.50 -8.44 4.67
C ARG A 274 6.20 -8.02 3.24
N GLN A 275 7.23 -8.00 2.40
CA GLN A 275 7.09 -7.73 0.97
C GLN A 275 7.71 -8.88 0.17
N ALA A 276 7.10 -9.15 -0.98
CA ALA A 276 7.59 -10.15 -1.92
C ALA A 276 7.25 -9.73 -3.34
N SER A 277 8.16 -10.01 -4.27
CA SER A 277 7.97 -9.83 -5.70
C SER A 277 8.24 -11.14 -6.41
N LEU A 278 7.34 -11.49 -7.32
CA LEU A 278 7.41 -12.70 -8.13
C LEU A 278 7.42 -12.31 -9.60
N THR A 279 8.17 -13.06 -10.40
CA THR A 279 8.08 -13.03 -11.85
C THR A 279 7.47 -14.35 -12.31
N ARG A 280 6.41 -14.27 -13.10
CA ARG A 280 5.68 -15.40 -13.67
C ARG A 280 5.83 -15.37 -15.19
N ASP A 281 6.43 -16.38 -15.74
CA ASP A 281 6.54 -16.55 -17.18
C ASP A 281 5.26 -17.20 -17.72
N ILE A 282 4.63 -16.51 -18.68
CA ILE A 282 3.32 -16.93 -19.21
C ILE A 282 3.46 -18.09 -20.20
N ALA A 283 4.58 -18.14 -20.92
CA ALA A 283 4.83 -19.16 -21.91
C ALA A 283 5.22 -20.50 -21.29
N SER A 284 6.14 -20.47 -20.31
CA SER A 284 6.64 -21.69 -19.64
C SER A 284 5.85 -22.06 -18.38
N LEU A 285 4.94 -21.20 -17.91
CA LEU A 285 4.19 -21.34 -16.65
C LEU A 285 5.08 -21.34 -15.40
N ALA A 286 6.35 -20.98 -15.54
CA ALA A 286 7.28 -20.93 -14.43
C ALA A 286 7.01 -19.70 -13.56
N SER A 287 7.12 -19.86 -12.26
CA SER A 287 7.01 -18.78 -11.29
C SER A 287 8.23 -18.79 -10.37
N SER A 288 8.86 -17.66 -10.20
CA SER A 288 10.03 -17.51 -9.33
C SER A 288 9.95 -16.23 -8.51
N ALA A 289 10.46 -16.27 -7.28
CA ALA A 289 10.63 -15.06 -6.50
C ALA A 289 11.77 -14.24 -7.10
N SER A 290 11.51 -12.97 -7.38
CA SER A 290 12.51 -12.01 -7.87
C SER A 290 13.16 -11.23 -6.75
N SER A 291 12.39 -10.90 -5.71
CA SER A 291 12.88 -10.22 -4.50
C SER A 291 11.90 -10.36 -3.35
N GLY A 292 12.34 -9.97 -2.17
CA GLY A 292 11.45 -9.85 -1.02
C GLY A 292 12.23 -9.80 0.28
N ASN A 293 11.59 -9.25 1.29
CA ASN A 293 12.12 -9.22 2.64
C ASN A 293 11.01 -9.12 3.68
N THR A 294 11.37 -9.50 4.90
CA THR A 294 10.60 -9.22 6.11
C THR A 294 11.38 -8.22 6.94
N ALA A 295 10.77 -7.09 7.26
CA ALA A 295 11.39 -6.05 8.08
C ALA A 295 10.58 -5.86 9.37
N PHE A 296 11.25 -5.96 10.51
CA PHE A 296 10.73 -5.58 11.81
C PHE A 296 11.45 -4.34 12.29
N LYS A 297 10.70 -3.33 12.71
CA LYS A 297 11.24 -2.13 13.33
C LYS A 297 10.58 -1.93 14.69
N PHE A 298 11.38 -1.54 15.64
CA PHE A 298 10.96 -1.12 16.97
C PHE A 298 11.69 0.19 17.27
N ALA A 299 10.94 1.24 17.59
CA ALA A 299 11.47 2.53 17.94
C ALA A 299 10.88 2.98 19.28
N PHE A 300 11.75 3.34 20.20
CA PHE A 300 11.37 3.94 21.47
C PHE A 300 11.96 5.34 21.57
N MET A 301 11.17 6.30 21.99
CA MET A 301 11.60 7.67 22.25
C MET A 301 11.01 8.17 23.58
N GLY A 302 11.85 8.78 24.38
CA GLY A 302 11.46 9.46 25.62
C GLY A 302 11.97 10.89 25.60
N ASP A 303 11.06 11.87 25.58
CA ASP A 303 11.40 13.30 25.64
C ASP A 303 11.04 13.86 27.01
N TYR A 304 12.03 14.38 27.71
CA TYR A 304 11.86 15.00 29.02
C TYR A 304 12.16 16.50 28.97
N THR A 305 11.18 17.32 29.29
CA THR A 305 11.31 18.76 29.34
C THR A 305 11.93 19.19 30.68
N LEU A 306 13.26 19.46 30.66
CA LEU A 306 14.02 19.91 31.83
C LEU A 306 13.70 21.35 32.19
N SER A 307 13.47 22.22 31.21
CA SER A 307 13.08 23.61 31.37
C SER A 307 12.39 24.10 30.11
N ARG A 308 11.89 25.35 30.13
CA ARG A 308 11.32 26.01 28.94
C ARG A 308 12.29 26.06 27.75
N LEU A 309 13.60 25.99 28.02
CA LEU A 309 14.66 26.10 27.01
C LEU A 309 15.34 24.78 26.70
N VAL A 310 15.20 23.78 27.57
CA VAL A 310 15.98 22.53 27.46
C VAL A 310 15.07 21.32 27.48
N THR A 311 15.20 20.49 26.47
CA THR A 311 14.58 19.16 26.38
C THR A 311 15.67 18.12 26.20
N ALA A 312 15.61 17.07 27.02
CA ALA A 312 16.44 15.87 26.87
C ALA A 312 15.64 14.78 26.17
N SER A 313 16.22 14.16 25.17
CA SER A 313 15.59 13.05 24.43
C SER A 313 16.48 11.83 24.49
N LEU A 314 15.88 10.68 24.83
CA LEU A 314 16.47 9.35 24.75
C LEU A 314 15.78 8.60 23.63
N TYR A 315 16.55 7.94 22.77
CA TYR A 315 15.97 7.09 21.73
C TYR A 315 16.68 5.75 21.63
N TYR A 316 15.94 4.76 21.19
CA TYR A 316 16.44 3.44 20.84
C TYR A 316 15.67 2.91 19.63
N ASP A 317 16.40 2.58 18.57
CA ASP A 317 15.86 2.02 17.35
C ASP A 317 16.47 0.63 17.09
N LEU A 318 15.60 -0.35 16.88
CA LEU A 318 15.97 -1.69 16.45
C LEU A 318 15.34 -1.95 15.07
N GLN A 319 16.16 -2.35 14.12
CA GLN A 319 15.70 -2.79 12.82
C GLN A 319 16.27 -4.17 12.51
N ILE A 320 15.38 -5.12 12.23
CA ILE A 320 15.72 -6.47 11.76
C ILE A 320 15.18 -6.61 10.34
N ASN A 321 16.05 -6.96 9.40
CA ASN A 321 15.68 -7.19 8.01
C ASN A 321 16.12 -8.60 7.61
N THR A 322 15.15 -9.44 7.20
CA THR A 322 15.38 -10.81 6.77
C THR A 322 14.96 -10.95 5.31
N PRO A 323 15.91 -11.16 4.38
CA PRO A 323 15.60 -11.40 2.98
C PRO A 323 14.81 -12.70 2.80
N LEU A 324 13.89 -12.75 1.84
CA LEU A 324 13.18 -13.97 1.44
C LEU A 324 14.04 -14.87 0.56
N LEU A 325 15.00 -14.30 -0.16
CA LEU A 325 15.95 -15.00 -1.01
C LEU A 325 17.33 -14.92 -0.40
N SER A 326 17.92 -16.07 -0.07
CA SER A 326 19.25 -16.16 0.55
C SER A 326 20.40 -16.08 -0.45
N SER A 327 20.13 -16.08 -1.76
CA SER A 327 21.17 -16.19 -2.80
C SER A 327 22.05 -14.97 -2.99
N GLY A 328 21.79 -13.86 -2.30
CA GLY A 328 22.57 -12.63 -2.44
C GLY A 328 22.46 -11.67 -1.26
N SER A 329 21.75 -12.04 -0.20
CA SER A 329 21.49 -11.14 0.93
C SER A 329 21.43 -11.93 2.23
N TYR A 330 22.00 -11.35 3.29
CA TYR A 330 21.99 -11.91 4.63
C TYR A 330 21.03 -11.15 5.53
N PRO A 331 20.47 -11.78 6.57
CA PRO A 331 19.75 -11.09 7.62
C PRO A 331 20.62 -10.01 8.27
N THR A 332 20.07 -8.84 8.45
CA THR A 332 20.76 -7.73 9.12
C THR A 332 19.97 -7.29 10.34
N THR A 333 20.69 -7.00 11.42
CA THR A 333 20.13 -6.41 12.64
C THR A 333 20.91 -5.15 12.96
N THR A 334 20.20 -4.03 13.09
CA THR A 334 20.80 -2.73 13.42
C THR A 334 20.19 -2.25 14.72
N HIS A 335 21.05 -1.82 15.64
CA HIS A 335 20.69 -1.15 16.88
C HIS A 335 21.25 0.27 16.82
N ASP A 336 20.40 1.25 17.06
CA ASP A 336 20.80 2.64 17.20
C ASP A 336 20.22 3.18 18.52
N PHE A 337 21.05 3.80 19.34
CA PHE A 337 20.61 4.40 20.57
C PHE A 337 21.39 5.69 20.85
N GLY A 338 20.72 6.63 21.49
CA GLY A 338 21.40 7.88 21.80
C GLY A 338 20.60 8.75 22.77
N VAL A 339 21.32 9.76 23.25
CA VAL A 339 20.75 10.83 24.08
C VAL A 339 21.04 12.16 23.40
N SER A 340 20.06 13.00 23.28
CA SER A 340 20.21 14.35 22.73
C SER A 340 19.67 15.40 23.68
N LEU A 341 20.31 16.57 23.71
CA LEU A 341 19.87 17.75 24.41
C LEU A 341 19.55 18.84 23.39
N ARG A 342 18.30 19.30 23.42
CA ARG A 342 17.86 20.41 22.57
C ARG A 342 17.78 21.68 23.41
N LEU A 343 18.51 22.71 22.99
CA LEU A 343 18.42 24.05 23.54
C LEU A 343 17.59 24.94 22.60
N SER A 344 16.49 25.52 23.09
CA SER A 344 15.67 26.47 22.34
C SER A 344 15.96 27.88 22.88
N LEU A 345 16.72 28.66 22.13
CA LEU A 345 16.99 30.06 22.46
C LEU A 345 15.83 30.89 21.91
N THR A 346 14.90 31.25 22.76
CA THR A 346 13.91 32.28 22.42
C THR A 346 14.56 33.65 22.60
N ARG A 347 14.51 34.48 21.57
CA ARG A 347 14.85 35.92 21.61
C ARG A 347 13.76 36.70 22.25
#